data_2eefb53151eb2da3d7eab7e5ef4d308c
#
_entry.id   2eefb53151eb2da3d7eab7e5ef4d308c
#
_cell.length_a   1.000
_cell.length_b   1.000
_cell.length_c   1.000
_cell.angle_alpha   90.00
_cell.angle_beta   90.00
_cell.angle_gamma   90.00
#
_symmetry.space_group_name_H-M   'P 1'
#
loop_
_entity.id
_entity.type
_entity.pdbx_description
1 polymer ?
#
loop_
_entity_poly.entity_id
_entity_poly.type
_entity_poly.pdbx_seq_one_letter_code
_entity_poly.pdbx_strand_id
1 'polypeptide(L)'
;MVTDFLHPSRTSLVIPSRPARAHTHLVQSVDPNLRLLNSFLDYLKVEKGLAPLSVSAYESDLEQYSEFLLKRKRALREARRQDVRDFLNALLSNSVDGRSVARKLSALRHFYKYLLLDRYITIDPTLNIDSPRQWKVLPKSLAADEVESVLQGPPRARDDRRSQALTGRDRAMLEVFYAGALRVSEVINLKLEDLKLELGYVLVRGKGDKERIVPLGRAAQEIVQQYLRDARPMLASEKSSPYLFIARGARAITRQRVWQVVNDSSAQLARHASPHMLRHSCATHMVENGADLRTVQTILGHADISTTQIYTHLALDRLNRVYKEHHPRGKQRADSSPTKVGEEGEK
;
A
#
# COMPACT_ATOMS: atom_id res chain seq x y z
N MET A 1 22.91 -74.49 -37.87
CA MET A 1 21.46 -74.26 -37.80
C MET A 1 21.26 -72.81 -37.45
N VAL A 2 20.88 -72.10 -38.49
CA VAL A 2 20.68 -70.66 -38.54
C VAL A 2 19.20 -70.41 -38.26
N THR A 3 18.88 -69.49 -37.39
CA THR A 3 17.54 -68.90 -37.32
C THR A 3 17.63 -67.39 -37.30
N ASP A 4 17.20 -66.82 -38.44
CA ASP A 4 16.97 -65.41 -38.71
C ASP A 4 15.91 -64.83 -37.74
N PHE A 5 16.14 -63.63 -37.18
CA PHE A 5 15.11 -62.78 -36.63
C PHE A 5 15.00 -61.49 -37.45
N LEU A 6 13.91 -61.42 -38.17
CA LEU A 6 13.45 -60.30 -38.98
C LEU A 6 13.10 -59.10 -38.09
N HIS A 7 13.69 -57.94 -38.42
CA HIS A 7 13.29 -56.64 -37.91
C HIS A 7 12.05 -56.11 -38.68
N PRO A 8 11.06 -55.56 -38.03
CA PRO A 8 9.96 -54.87 -38.71
C PRO A 8 10.35 -53.45 -39.05
N SER A 9 10.06 -53.10 -40.30
CA SER A 9 10.22 -51.80 -40.93
C SER A 9 9.46 -50.68 -40.21
N ARG A 10 10.13 -49.60 -39.89
CA ARG A 10 9.52 -48.35 -39.45
C ARG A 10 8.88 -47.65 -40.63
N THR A 11 7.55 -47.63 -40.65
CA THR A 11 6.74 -46.81 -41.56
C THR A 11 6.80 -45.35 -41.06
N SER A 12 7.43 -44.48 -41.85
CA SER A 12 7.44 -43.03 -41.62
C SER A 12 6.06 -42.46 -41.88
N LEU A 13 5.40 -41.99 -40.82
CA LEU A 13 4.20 -41.17 -40.92
C LEU A 13 4.58 -39.77 -41.43
N VAL A 14 4.23 -39.48 -42.67
CA VAL A 14 4.26 -38.14 -43.28
C VAL A 14 3.15 -37.31 -42.65
N ILE A 15 3.52 -36.34 -41.83
CA ILE A 15 2.60 -35.33 -41.27
C ILE A 15 2.32 -34.32 -42.38
N PRO A 16 1.05 -34.10 -42.81
CA PRO A 16 0.74 -33.08 -43.81
C PRO A 16 1.00 -31.71 -43.24
N SER A 17 1.77 -30.88 -43.97
CA SER A 17 2.02 -29.48 -43.69
C SER A 17 0.71 -28.69 -43.59
N ARG A 18 0.50 -28.00 -42.45
CA ARG A 18 -0.60 -27.05 -42.27
C ARG A 18 -0.53 -25.97 -43.36
N PRO A 19 -1.66 -25.62 -43.98
CA PRO A 19 -1.70 -24.49 -44.91
C PRO A 19 -1.38 -23.18 -44.16
N ALA A 20 -0.54 -22.37 -44.77
CA ALA A 20 -0.19 -21.03 -44.29
C ALA A 20 -1.49 -20.21 -44.12
N ARG A 21 -1.74 -19.78 -42.88
CA ARG A 21 -2.82 -18.82 -42.62
C ARG A 21 -2.49 -17.53 -43.37
N ALA A 22 -3.28 -17.23 -44.39
CA ALA A 22 -3.30 -15.92 -45.02
C ALA A 22 -3.55 -14.88 -43.93
N HIS A 23 -2.60 -13.99 -43.75
CA HIS A 23 -2.79 -12.76 -42.93
C HIS A 23 -3.74 -11.85 -43.72
N THR A 24 -5.02 -12.09 -43.53
CA THR A 24 -6.05 -11.12 -43.87
C THR A 24 -5.92 -10.01 -42.84
N HIS A 25 -5.36 -8.88 -43.21
CA HIS A 25 -5.46 -7.64 -42.48
C HIS A 25 -6.92 -7.21 -42.45
N LEU A 26 -7.72 -7.86 -41.59
CA LEU A 26 -8.94 -7.27 -41.08
C LEU A 26 -8.50 -6.07 -40.21
N VAL A 27 -8.69 -4.88 -40.75
CA VAL A 27 -8.78 -3.67 -39.94
C VAL A 27 -9.91 -3.95 -38.96
N GLN A 28 -9.57 -4.49 -37.79
CA GLN A 28 -10.51 -4.60 -36.68
C GLN A 28 -10.96 -3.18 -36.39
N SER A 29 -12.24 -2.89 -36.64
CA SER A 29 -12.88 -1.65 -36.23
C SER A 29 -12.76 -1.60 -34.69
N VAL A 30 -11.77 -0.88 -34.21
CA VAL A 30 -11.54 -0.70 -32.77
C VAL A 30 -12.84 -0.11 -32.22
N ASP A 31 -13.42 -0.79 -31.24
CA ASP A 31 -14.64 -0.38 -30.55
C ASP A 31 -14.55 1.13 -30.22
N PRO A 32 -15.50 1.96 -30.68
CA PRO A 32 -15.50 3.40 -30.41
C PRO A 32 -15.41 3.73 -28.91
N ASN A 33 -15.98 2.90 -28.05
CA ASN A 33 -15.88 3.05 -26.60
C ASN A 33 -14.44 2.83 -26.12
N LEU A 34 -13.75 1.82 -26.64
CA LEU A 34 -12.36 1.52 -26.28
C LEU A 34 -11.42 2.65 -26.70
N ARG A 35 -11.65 3.28 -27.85
CA ARG A 35 -10.89 4.46 -28.29
C ARG A 35 -11.04 5.61 -27.30
N LEU A 36 -12.27 5.93 -26.88
CA LEU A 36 -12.54 7.00 -25.93
C LEU A 36 -11.90 6.73 -24.56
N LEU A 37 -11.98 5.50 -24.09
CA LEU A 37 -11.34 5.10 -22.83
C LEU A 37 -9.82 5.28 -22.91
N ASN A 38 -9.19 4.79 -23.96
CA ASN A 38 -7.75 4.91 -24.14
C ASN A 38 -7.31 6.39 -24.25
N SER A 39 -8.02 7.22 -25.01
CA SER A 39 -7.72 8.65 -25.09
C SER A 39 -7.82 9.35 -23.74
N PHE A 40 -8.82 9.01 -22.94
CA PHE A 40 -8.94 9.53 -21.58
C PHE A 40 -7.81 9.04 -20.65
N LEU A 41 -7.45 7.77 -20.73
CA LEU A 41 -6.36 7.22 -19.92
C LEU A 41 -5.01 7.86 -20.28
N ASP A 42 -4.78 8.15 -21.56
CA ASP A 42 -3.59 8.87 -22.02
C ASP A 42 -3.60 10.33 -21.55
N TYR A 43 -4.75 11.02 -21.60
CA TYR A 43 -4.93 12.33 -20.99
C TYR A 43 -4.56 12.34 -19.50
N LEU A 44 -5.02 11.32 -18.74
CA LEU A 44 -4.68 11.20 -17.32
C LEU A 44 -3.18 11.00 -17.09
N LYS A 45 -2.51 10.22 -17.97
CA LYS A 45 -1.07 9.96 -17.88
C LYS A 45 -0.25 11.21 -18.25
N VAL A 46 -0.52 11.78 -19.41
CA VAL A 46 0.31 12.79 -20.05
C VAL A 46 0.01 14.19 -19.49
N GLU A 47 -1.27 14.59 -19.49
CA GLU A 47 -1.62 15.95 -19.08
C GLU A 47 -1.84 16.12 -17.59
N LYS A 48 -2.40 15.08 -16.92
CA LYS A 48 -2.64 15.14 -15.48
C LYS A 48 -1.51 14.54 -14.63
N GLY A 49 -0.53 13.89 -15.27
CA GLY A 49 0.61 13.30 -14.56
C GLY A 49 0.21 12.30 -13.47
N LEU A 50 -0.90 11.56 -13.67
CA LEU A 50 -1.36 10.60 -12.66
C LEU A 50 -0.41 9.39 -12.58
N ALA A 51 -0.21 8.91 -11.36
CA ALA A 51 0.58 7.70 -11.13
C ALA A 51 -0.07 6.46 -11.80
N PRO A 52 0.73 5.49 -12.29
CA PRO A 52 0.23 4.31 -13.01
C PRO A 52 -0.89 3.57 -12.28
N LEU A 53 -0.77 3.39 -10.96
CA LEU A 53 -1.81 2.75 -10.15
C LEU A 53 -3.13 3.53 -10.10
N SER A 54 -3.07 4.86 -10.18
CA SER A 54 -4.29 5.68 -10.25
C SER A 54 -4.96 5.52 -11.60
N VAL A 55 -4.18 5.52 -12.68
CA VAL A 55 -4.68 5.31 -14.04
C VAL A 55 -5.34 3.94 -14.16
N SER A 56 -4.70 2.88 -13.67
CA SER A 56 -5.27 1.52 -13.68
C SER A 56 -6.57 1.41 -12.86
N ALA A 57 -6.69 2.17 -11.76
CA ALA A 57 -7.95 2.22 -11.01
C ALA A 57 -9.09 2.89 -11.81
N TYR A 58 -8.78 3.98 -12.53
CA TYR A 58 -9.74 4.62 -13.45
C TYR A 58 -10.14 3.68 -14.58
N GLU A 59 -9.17 2.99 -15.20
CA GLU A 59 -9.37 2.00 -16.25
C GLU A 59 -10.38 0.94 -15.83
N SER A 60 -10.10 0.25 -14.73
CA SER A 60 -10.98 -0.80 -14.18
C SER A 60 -12.39 -0.30 -13.85
N ASP A 61 -12.53 0.93 -13.33
CA ASP A 61 -13.84 1.50 -13.01
C ASP A 61 -14.65 1.81 -14.26
N LEU A 62 -14.00 2.34 -15.29
CA LEU A 62 -14.63 2.72 -16.55
C LEU A 62 -14.94 1.51 -17.43
N GLU A 63 -14.11 0.49 -17.43
CA GLU A 63 -14.37 -0.79 -18.09
C GLU A 63 -15.65 -1.43 -17.55
N GLN A 64 -15.77 -1.50 -16.22
CA GLN A 64 -16.98 -2.06 -15.58
C GLN A 64 -18.24 -1.28 -15.97
N TYR A 65 -18.15 0.04 -16.08
CA TYR A 65 -19.28 0.86 -16.54
C TYR A 65 -19.57 0.69 -18.02
N SER A 66 -18.54 0.58 -18.85
CA SER A 66 -18.69 0.29 -20.28
C SER A 66 -19.40 -1.05 -20.51
N GLU A 67 -18.99 -2.11 -19.81
CA GLU A 67 -19.66 -3.41 -19.86
C GLU A 67 -21.13 -3.33 -19.43
N PHE A 68 -21.44 -2.54 -18.38
CA PHE A 68 -22.81 -2.33 -17.95
C PHE A 68 -23.67 -1.67 -19.03
N LEU A 69 -23.14 -0.67 -19.74
CA LEU A 69 -23.82 -0.01 -20.84
C LEU A 69 -23.98 -0.90 -22.06
N LEU A 70 -22.97 -1.71 -22.39
CA LEU A 70 -23.01 -2.65 -23.50
C LEU A 70 -24.14 -3.69 -23.35
N LYS A 71 -24.37 -4.19 -22.13
CA LYS A 71 -25.52 -5.06 -21.82
C LYS A 71 -26.87 -4.40 -22.11
N ARG A 72 -26.91 -3.06 -22.07
CA ARG A 72 -28.08 -2.22 -22.40
C ARG A 72 -28.06 -1.71 -23.84
N LYS A 73 -27.13 -2.20 -24.68
CA LYS A 73 -26.93 -1.77 -26.07
C LYS A 73 -26.74 -0.26 -26.21
N ARG A 74 -25.97 0.36 -25.29
CA ARG A 74 -25.72 1.76 -25.24
C ARG A 74 -24.21 2.06 -25.27
N ALA A 75 -23.82 3.07 -26.09
CA ALA A 75 -22.46 3.53 -26.12
C ALA A 75 -22.17 4.53 -24.98
N LEU A 76 -20.88 4.70 -24.63
CA LEU A 76 -20.45 5.64 -23.58
C LEU A 76 -20.88 7.10 -23.86
N ARG A 77 -20.88 7.51 -25.14
CA ARG A 77 -21.32 8.87 -25.53
C ARG A 77 -22.83 9.09 -25.41
N GLU A 78 -23.61 8.00 -25.44
CA GLU A 78 -25.06 8.02 -25.42
C GLU A 78 -25.64 7.85 -24.02
N ALA A 79 -24.77 7.66 -23.04
CA ALA A 79 -25.17 7.44 -21.67
C ALA A 79 -25.95 8.63 -21.13
N ARG A 80 -27.03 8.35 -20.43
CA ARG A 80 -27.92 9.32 -19.81
C ARG A 80 -27.72 9.28 -18.28
N ARG A 81 -28.17 10.32 -17.60
CA ARG A 81 -28.17 10.38 -16.12
C ARG A 81 -28.76 9.13 -15.49
N GLN A 82 -29.84 8.60 -16.08
CA GLN A 82 -30.49 7.39 -15.55
C GLN A 82 -29.57 6.16 -15.64
N ASP A 83 -28.75 6.02 -16.68
CA ASP A 83 -27.82 4.91 -16.83
C ASP A 83 -26.75 4.95 -15.73
N VAL A 84 -26.26 6.14 -15.40
CA VAL A 84 -25.30 6.31 -14.29
C VAL A 84 -25.94 5.94 -12.96
N ARG A 85 -27.17 6.41 -12.70
CA ARG A 85 -27.91 6.07 -11.48
C ARG A 85 -28.14 4.56 -11.37
N ASP A 86 -28.59 3.93 -12.45
CA ASP A 86 -28.86 2.49 -12.50
C ASP A 86 -27.59 1.67 -12.25
N PHE A 87 -26.45 2.10 -12.82
CA PHE A 87 -25.15 1.48 -12.56
C PHE A 87 -24.78 1.56 -11.08
N LEU A 88 -24.87 2.74 -10.45
CA LEU A 88 -24.55 2.92 -9.03
C LEU A 88 -25.49 2.11 -8.14
N ASN A 89 -26.78 2.06 -8.46
CA ASN A 89 -27.76 1.26 -7.74
C ASN A 89 -27.48 -0.24 -7.88
N ALA A 90 -27.12 -0.72 -9.09
CA ALA A 90 -26.73 -2.10 -9.30
C ALA A 90 -25.50 -2.50 -8.49
N LEU A 91 -24.53 -1.59 -8.33
CA LEU A 91 -23.35 -1.82 -7.47
C LEU A 91 -23.76 -1.96 -6.00
N LEU A 92 -24.63 -1.07 -5.50
CA LEU A 92 -25.12 -1.11 -4.12
C LEU A 92 -25.94 -2.38 -3.85
N SER A 93 -26.80 -2.78 -4.78
CA SER A 93 -27.59 -4.04 -4.69
C SER A 93 -26.71 -5.29 -4.67
N ASN A 94 -25.54 -5.24 -5.30
CA ASN A 94 -24.52 -6.31 -5.27
C ASN A 94 -23.57 -6.18 -4.06
N SER A 95 -23.96 -5.45 -3.01
CA SER A 95 -23.21 -5.29 -1.76
C SER A 95 -21.82 -4.68 -1.94
N VAL A 96 -21.60 -3.89 -2.99
CA VAL A 96 -20.36 -3.14 -3.17
C VAL A 96 -20.32 -2.01 -2.14
N ASP A 97 -19.20 -1.90 -1.41
CA ASP A 97 -19.02 -0.88 -0.39
C ASP A 97 -19.22 0.54 -0.94
N GLY A 98 -19.94 1.38 -0.17
CA GLY A 98 -20.29 2.73 -0.57
C GLY A 98 -19.10 3.63 -0.92
N ARG A 99 -17.92 3.40 -0.32
CA ARG A 99 -16.67 4.10 -0.70
C ARG A 99 -16.23 3.72 -2.11
N SER A 100 -16.34 2.45 -2.46
CA SER A 100 -16.03 1.95 -3.80
C SER A 100 -16.99 2.52 -4.83
N VAL A 101 -18.29 2.62 -4.51
CA VAL A 101 -19.31 3.26 -5.37
C VAL A 101 -19.01 4.74 -5.55
N ALA A 102 -18.67 5.46 -4.48
CA ALA A 102 -18.31 6.88 -4.55
C ALA A 102 -17.03 7.12 -5.40
N ARG A 103 -16.03 6.23 -5.30
CA ARG A 103 -14.82 6.29 -6.13
C ARG A 103 -15.17 6.09 -7.61
N LYS A 104 -16.02 5.13 -7.93
CA LYS A 104 -16.48 4.88 -9.31
C LYS A 104 -17.25 6.09 -9.87
N LEU A 105 -18.14 6.69 -9.08
CA LEU A 105 -18.80 7.93 -9.48
C LEU A 105 -17.79 9.06 -9.75
N SER A 106 -16.74 9.18 -8.94
CA SER A 106 -15.67 10.16 -9.18
C SER A 106 -14.94 9.88 -10.50
N ALA A 107 -14.66 8.60 -10.81
CA ALA A 107 -14.06 8.21 -12.10
C ALA A 107 -14.97 8.60 -13.27
N LEU A 108 -16.27 8.30 -13.20
CA LEU A 108 -17.25 8.68 -14.21
C LEU A 108 -17.31 10.20 -14.41
N ARG A 109 -17.31 11.00 -13.33
CA ARG A 109 -17.30 12.47 -13.41
C ARG A 109 -16.07 13.00 -14.14
N HIS A 110 -14.89 12.47 -13.86
CA HIS A 110 -13.68 12.89 -14.55
C HIS A 110 -13.72 12.52 -16.03
N PHE A 111 -14.20 11.32 -16.35
CA PHE A 111 -14.34 10.86 -17.73
C PHE A 111 -15.34 11.70 -18.53
N TYR A 112 -16.56 11.92 -18.02
CA TYR A 112 -17.57 12.70 -18.71
C TYR A 112 -17.21 14.18 -18.80
N LYS A 113 -16.51 14.72 -17.80
CA LYS A 113 -15.94 16.07 -17.89
C LYS A 113 -14.91 16.17 -19.01
N TYR A 114 -14.06 15.16 -19.19
CA TYR A 114 -13.12 15.10 -20.31
C TYR A 114 -13.87 15.04 -21.64
N LEU A 115 -14.86 14.15 -21.78
CA LEU A 115 -15.66 14.06 -23.01
C LEU A 115 -16.39 15.37 -23.34
N LEU A 116 -16.85 16.12 -22.34
CA LEU A 116 -17.50 17.41 -22.52
C LEU A 116 -16.50 18.48 -23.01
N LEU A 117 -15.30 18.53 -22.40
CA LEU A 117 -14.24 19.47 -22.79
C LEU A 117 -13.76 19.23 -24.22
N ASP A 118 -13.60 18.00 -24.62
CA ASP A 118 -13.19 17.58 -25.97
C ASP A 118 -14.36 17.52 -26.97
N ARG A 119 -15.55 18.01 -26.57
CA ARG A 119 -16.76 18.10 -27.40
C ARG A 119 -17.25 16.75 -27.96
N TYR A 120 -16.93 15.64 -27.31
CA TYR A 120 -17.49 14.33 -27.65
C TYR A 120 -18.95 14.21 -27.26
N ILE A 121 -19.37 14.98 -26.26
CA ILE A 121 -20.75 15.08 -25.75
C ILE A 121 -21.12 16.53 -25.51
N THR A 122 -22.41 16.82 -25.45
CA THR A 122 -22.96 18.16 -25.16
C THR A 122 -23.49 18.29 -23.75
N ILE A 123 -23.81 17.19 -23.07
CA ILE A 123 -24.38 17.14 -21.73
C ILE A 123 -23.64 16.10 -20.92
N ASP A 124 -23.16 16.48 -19.73
CA ASP A 124 -22.55 15.55 -18.77
C ASP A 124 -23.64 14.75 -18.01
N PRO A 125 -23.71 13.42 -18.19
CA PRO A 125 -24.71 12.60 -17.55
C PRO A 125 -24.49 12.43 -16.03
N THR A 126 -23.36 12.85 -15.49
CA THR A 126 -23.04 12.74 -14.06
C THR A 126 -23.48 13.95 -13.24
N LEU A 127 -23.97 15.01 -13.91
CA LEU A 127 -24.45 16.20 -13.22
C LEU A 127 -25.63 15.88 -12.28
N ASN A 128 -25.61 16.48 -11.09
CA ASN A 128 -26.66 16.32 -10.07
C ASN A 128 -26.92 14.85 -9.66
N ILE A 129 -25.90 14.02 -9.66
CA ILE A 129 -25.93 12.70 -9.04
C ILE A 129 -25.22 12.82 -7.69
N ASP A 130 -25.92 12.59 -6.61
CA ASP A 130 -25.34 12.62 -5.27
C ASP A 130 -24.42 11.40 -5.08
N SER A 131 -23.32 11.64 -4.40
CA SER A 131 -22.46 10.55 -3.93
C SER A 131 -23.21 9.77 -2.85
N PRO A 132 -23.14 8.43 -2.82
CA PRO A 132 -23.73 7.66 -1.73
C PRO A 132 -23.30 8.24 -0.39
N ARG A 133 -24.26 8.43 0.52
CA ARG A 133 -23.97 8.91 1.88
C ARG A 133 -23.03 7.89 2.53
N GLN A 134 -21.80 8.30 2.72
CA GLN A 134 -20.86 7.53 3.51
C GLN A 134 -21.16 7.84 4.98
N TRP A 135 -21.48 6.83 5.75
CA TRP A 135 -21.35 6.96 7.19
C TRP A 135 -19.87 7.22 7.45
N LYS A 136 -19.54 8.44 7.86
CA LYS A 136 -18.19 8.79 8.34
C LYS A 136 -17.98 8.02 9.64
N VAL A 137 -17.64 6.76 9.54
CA VAL A 137 -17.00 6.09 10.66
C VAL A 137 -15.67 6.80 10.79
N LEU A 138 -15.56 7.71 11.73
CA LEU A 138 -14.29 8.30 12.12
C LEU A 138 -13.37 7.11 12.41
N PRO A 139 -12.24 6.98 11.73
CA PRO A 139 -11.30 5.94 12.05
C PRO A 139 -10.87 6.15 13.49
N LYS A 140 -11.36 5.29 14.40
CA LYS A 140 -10.94 5.34 15.80
C LYS A 140 -9.45 5.00 15.81
N SER A 141 -8.62 5.90 16.31
CA SER A 141 -7.22 5.59 16.60
C SER A 141 -7.15 4.38 17.54
N LEU A 142 -6.11 3.59 17.43
CA LEU A 142 -5.79 2.57 18.42
C LEU A 142 -5.34 3.28 19.70
N ALA A 143 -5.72 2.78 20.85
CA ALA A 143 -5.17 3.25 22.12
C ALA A 143 -3.68 2.85 22.25
N ALA A 144 -2.96 3.45 23.18
CA ALA A 144 -1.51 3.22 23.32
C ALA A 144 -1.18 1.77 23.64
N ASP A 145 -1.97 1.11 24.49
CA ASP A 145 -1.87 -0.31 24.84
C ASP A 145 -2.22 -1.23 23.65
N GLU A 146 -3.23 -0.87 22.85
CA GLU A 146 -3.56 -1.58 21.62
C GLU A 146 -2.41 -1.50 20.60
N VAL A 147 -1.78 -0.33 20.47
CA VAL A 147 -0.59 -0.16 19.62
C VAL A 147 0.56 -1.01 20.13
N GLU A 148 0.84 -0.99 21.43
CA GLU A 148 1.90 -1.82 22.03
C GLU A 148 1.69 -3.31 21.72
N SER A 149 0.45 -3.79 21.84
CA SER A 149 0.07 -5.16 21.48
C SER A 149 0.34 -5.46 20.00
N VAL A 150 -0.05 -4.56 19.09
CA VAL A 150 0.21 -4.74 17.65
C VAL A 150 1.71 -4.78 17.35
N LEU A 151 2.52 -3.95 18.01
CA LEU A 151 3.95 -3.86 17.77
C LEU A 151 4.73 -5.10 18.25
N GLN A 152 4.17 -5.95 19.12
CA GLN A 152 4.76 -7.25 19.44
C GLN A 152 4.83 -8.18 18.21
N GLY A 153 4.04 -7.88 17.18
CA GLY A 153 3.97 -8.69 15.97
C GLY A 153 3.00 -9.86 16.08
N PRO A 154 2.79 -10.58 14.96
CA PRO A 154 1.87 -11.71 14.94
C PRO A 154 2.39 -12.87 15.80
N PRO A 155 1.49 -13.69 16.36
CA PRO A 155 1.87 -14.90 17.09
C PRO A 155 2.76 -15.80 16.21
N ARG A 156 3.71 -16.49 16.86
CA ARG A 156 4.59 -17.44 16.14
C ARG A 156 3.78 -18.62 15.65
N ALA A 157 3.87 -18.91 14.36
CA ALA A 157 3.21 -20.08 13.78
C ALA A 157 3.92 -21.39 14.17
N ARG A 158 5.26 -21.36 14.35
CA ARG A 158 6.12 -22.51 14.69
C ARG A 158 7.34 -22.02 15.45
N ASP A 159 7.90 -22.87 16.30
CA ASP A 159 9.14 -22.57 17.03
C ASP A 159 10.39 -23.09 16.28
N ASP A 160 10.54 -22.71 15.03
CA ASP A 160 11.73 -22.97 14.24
C ASP A 160 12.48 -21.66 13.93
N ARG A 161 13.77 -21.78 13.65
CA ARG A 161 14.65 -20.62 13.36
C ARG A 161 14.09 -19.72 12.26
N ARG A 162 13.38 -20.30 11.30
CA ARG A 162 12.83 -19.58 10.16
C ARG A 162 11.60 -18.77 10.54
N SER A 163 10.72 -19.31 11.36
CA SER A 163 9.58 -18.59 11.94
C SER A 163 10.06 -17.47 12.84
N GLN A 164 11.10 -17.70 13.62
CA GLN A 164 11.75 -16.67 14.44
C GLN A 164 12.27 -15.51 13.60
N ALA A 165 12.95 -15.80 12.48
CA ALA A 165 13.45 -14.76 11.56
C ALA A 165 12.30 -13.94 10.92
N LEU A 166 11.19 -14.58 10.53
CA LEU A 166 10.03 -13.88 10.01
C LEU A 166 9.35 -13.00 11.08
N THR A 167 9.23 -13.50 12.31
CA THR A 167 8.70 -12.71 13.44
C THR A 167 9.60 -11.52 13.75
N GLY A 168 10.91 -11.69 13.76
CA GLY A 168 11.87 -10.59 13.96
C GLY A 168 11.75 -9.52 12.89
N ARG A 169 11.59 -9.92 11.63
CA ARG A 169 11.32 -8.98 10.51
C ARG A 169 10.01 -8.25 10.71
N ASP A 170 8.92 -8.97 11.01
CA ASP A 170 7.59 -8.40 11.11
C ASP A 170 7.53 -7.39 12.26
N ARG A 171 8.16 -7.70 13.40
CA ARG A 171 8.28 -6.79 14.54
C ARG A 171 9.08 -5.53 14.19
N ALA A 172 10.25 -5.68 13.57
CA ALA A 172 11.06 -4.54 13.16
C ALA A 172 10.33 -3.66 12.14
N MET A 173 9.59 -4.28 11.23
CA MET A 173 8.77 -3.56 10.25
C MET A 173 7.64 -2.76 10.92
N LEU A 174 6.93 -3.33 11.87
CA LEU A 174 5.85 -2.66 12.61
C LEU A 174 6.38 -1.49 13.43
N GLU A 175 7.53 -1.66 14.09
CA GLU A 175 8.17 -0.57 14.84
C GLU A 175 8.55 0.60 13.94
N VAL A 176 9.22 0.37 12.82
CA VAL A 176 9.57 1.43 11.86
C VAL A 176 8.32 2.06 11.25
N PHE A 177 7.31 1.24 10.94
CA PHE A 177 6.05 1.70 10.39
C PHE A 177 5.34 2.69 11.33
N TYR A 178 5.24 2.35 12.62
CA TYR A 178 4.60 3.18 13.62
C TYR A 178 5.47 4.39 13.99
N ALA A 179 6.76 4.16 14.31
CA ALA A 179 7.69 5.21 14.66
C ALA A 179 7.79 6.33 13.61
N GLY A 180 7.74 5.93 12.34
CA GLY A 180 7.80 6.86 11.22
C GLY A 180 6.45 7.32 10.71
N ALA A 181 5.34 6.85 11.26
CA ALA A 181 4.01 7.05 10.71
C ALA A 181 3.98 6.85 9.18
N LEU A 182 4.64 5.81 8.69
CA LEU A 182 4.91 5.60 7.28
C LEU A 182 3.64 5.18 6.50
N ARG A 183 3.66 5.36 5.18
CA ARG A 183 2.70 4.70 4.29
C ARG A 183 3.17 3.29 3.96
N VAL A 184 2.26 2.37 3.66
CA VAL A 184 2.62 0.99 3.26
C VAL A 184 3.63 0.98 2.10
N SER A 185 3.41 1.84 1.09
CA SER A 185 4.32 1.96 -0.04
C SER A 185 5.71 2.47 0.35
N GLU A 186 5.82 3.29 1.37
CA GLU A 186 7.09 3.78 1.88
C GLU A 186 7.85 2.64 2.59
N VAL A 187 7.18 1.90 3.46
CA VAL A 187 7.79 0.77 4.20
C VAL A 187 8.36 -0.30 3.27
N ILE A 188 7.61 -0.71 2.25
CA ILE A 188 8.06 -1.78 1.34
C ILE A 188 9.22 -1.36 0.43
N ASN A 189 9.37 -0.04 0.21
CA ASN A 189 10.42 0.52 -0.64
C ASN A 189 11.64 1.01 0.16
N LEU A 190 11.62 0.96 1.50
CA LEU A 190 12.79 1.32 2.30
C LEU A 190 13.98 0.43 1.94
N LYS A 191 15.14 1.07 1.75
CA LYS A 191 16.38 0.39 1.47
C LYS A 191 17.33 0.45 2.67
N LEU A 192 18.35 -0.38 2.67
CA LEU A 192 19.41 -0.35 3.69
C LEU A 192 20.14 1.00 3.71
N GLU A 193 20.38 1.58 2.53
CA GLU A 193 21.04 2.87 2.38
C GLU A 193 20.24 4.05 2.99
N ASP A 194 18.92 3.91 3.06
CA ASP A 194 18.03 4.93 3.64
C ASP A 194 18.10 4.96 5.18
N LEU A 195 18.60 3.89 5.80
CA LEU A 195 18.66 3.74 7.24
C LEU A 195 19.94 4.35 7.82
N LYS A 196 19.79 5.32 8.69
CA LYS A 196 20.90 6.03 9.36
C LYS A 196 20.79 5.83 10.88
N LEU A 197 21.06 4.61 11.34
CA LEU A 197 20.88 4.23 12.75
C LEU A 197 21.77 5.01 13.70
N GLU A 198 23.01 5.30 13.32
CA GLU A 198 23.93 6.10 14.13
C GLU A 198 23.40 7.52 14.37
N LEU A 199 22.65 8.05 13.40
CA LEU A 199 22.04 9.38 13.47
C LEU A 199 20.58 9.33 13.94
N GLY A 200 20.03 8.13 14.14
CA GLY A 200 18.70 7.92 14.69
C GLY A 200 17.54 8.29 13.75
N TYR A 201 17.70 8.15 12.42
CA TYR A 201 16.63 8.45 11.49
C TYR A 201 16.63 7.51 10.27
N VAL A 202 15.55 7.59 9.50
CA VAL A 202 15.41 6.95 8.20
C VAL A 202 15.00 7.99 7.15
N LEU A 203 15.57 7.88 5.94
CA LEU A 203 15.14 8.65 4.76
C LEU A 203 13.95 7.96 4.11
N VAL A 204 12.88 8.69 3.88
CA VAL A 204 11.65 8.14 3.30
C VAL A 204 11.32 8.88 2.02
N ARG A 205 11.21 8.13 0.91
CA ARG A 205 10.82 8.66 -0.40
C ARG A 205 9.31 8.58 -0.58
N GLY A 206 8.69 9.72 -0.82
CA GLY A 206 7.24 9.87 -1.02
C GLY A 206 6.83 9.98 -2.49
N LYS A 207 5.62 10.47 -2.73
CA LYS A 207 5.10 10.72 -4.09
C LYS A 207 5.94 11.80 -4.78
N GLY A 208 6.35 11.53 -6.02
CA GLY A 208 7.17 12.47 -6.82
C GLY A 208 8.63 12.53 -6.38
N ASP A 209 9.15 11.44 -5.81
CA ASP A 209 10.54 11.29 -5.34
C ASP A 209 10.96 12.32 -4.28
N LYS A 210 9.99 12.92 -3.58
CA LYS A 210 10.28 13.83 -2.48
C LYS A 210 10.75 13.04 -1.27
N GLU A 211 11.94 13.36 -0.79
CA GLU A 211 12.51 12.75 0.40
C GLU A 211 12.10 13.50 1.66
N ARG A 212 11.99 12.79 2.77
CA ARG A 212 11.89 13.35 4.10
C ARG A 212 12.64 12.53 5.12
N ILE A 213 13.15 13.19 6.13
CA ILE A 213 13.76 12.55 7.29
C ILE A 213 12.68 12.22 8.29
N VAL A 214 12.74 11.00 8.81
CA VAL A 214 11.85 10.51 9.86
C VAL A 214 12.69 10.00 11.02
N PRO A 215 12.61 10.63 12.21
CA PRO A 215 13.30 10.14 13.38
C PRO A 215 12.85 8.74 13.79
N LEU A 216 13.77 7.96 14.30
CA LEU A 216 13.51 6.65 14.90
C LEU A 216 13.86 6.71 16.38
N GLY A 217 12.89 6.42 17.24
CA GLY A 217 13.11 6.27 18.67
C GLY A 217 14.05 5.09 18.99
N ARG A 218 14.66 5.10 20.15
CA ARG A 218 15.66 4.11 20.57
C ARG A 218 15.11 2.67 20.47
N ALA A 219 13.88 2.42 20.90
CA ALA A 219 13.24 1.11 20.80
C ALA A 219 13.18 0.59 19.35
N ALA A 220 12.81 1.46 18.39
CA ALA A 220 12.79 1.09 16.98
C ALA A 220 14.19 0.79 16.44
N GLN A 221 15.18 1.61 16.84
CA GLN A 221 16.58 1.41 16.45
C GLN A 221 17.12 0.04 16.93
N GLU A 222 16.92 -0.29 18.19
CA GLU A 222 17.36 -1.55 18.81
C GLU A 222 16.74 -2.77 18.12
N ILE A 223 15.42 -2.72 17.87
CA ILE A 223 14.69 -3.80 17.20
C ILE A 223 15.13 -3.96 15.74
N VAL A 224 15.38 -2.85 15.05
CA VAL A 224 15.92 -2.89 13.67
C VAL A 224 17.34 -3.43 13.64
N GLN A 225 18.21 -3.04 14.57
CA GLN A 225 19.57 -3.59 14.68
C GLN A 225 19.54 -5.10 14.93
N GLN A 226 18.67 -5.55 15.83
CA GLN A 226 18.48 -6.98 16.08
C GLN A 226 18.02 -7.71 14.81
N TYR A 227 17.05 -7.17 14.09
CA TYR A 227 16.59 -7.74 12.82
C TYR A 227 17.72 -7.86 11.79
N LEU A 228 18.51 -6.79 11.63
CA LEU A 228 19.61 -6.76 10.67
C LEU A 228 20.70 -7.78 11.00
N ARG A 229 20.99 -7.97 12.28
CA ARG A 229 22.04 -8.89 12.75
C ARG A 229 21.58 -10.34 12.72
N ASP A 230 20.38 -10.63 13.22
CA ASP A 230 19.96 -12.00 13.56
C ASP A 230 19.01 -12.61 12.53
N ALA A 231 18.02 -11.87 12.06
CA ALA A 231 16.94 -12.40 11.24
C ALA A 231 17.12 -12.17 9.73
N ARG A 232 17.59 -10.98 9.34
CA ARG A 232 17.72 -10.63 7.93
C ARG A 232 18.71 -11.54 7.15
N PRO A 233 19.88 -11.92 7.67
CA PRO A 233 20.78 -12.83 6.99
C PRO A 233 20.13 -14.19 6.70
N MET A 234 19.34 -14.72 7.63
CA MET A 234 18.61 -15.99 7.46
C MET A 234 17.54 -15.91 6.37
N LEU A 235 16.88 -14.75 6.20
CA LEU A 235 15.87 -14.54 5.16
C LEU A 235 16.48 -14.28 3.79
N ALA A 236 17.63 -13.63 3.75
CA ALA A 236 18.38 -13.36 2.51
C ALA A 236 18.98 -14.62 1.94
N SER A 237 19.38 -15.58 2.79
CA SER A 237 20.23 -16.70 2.43
C SER A 237 21.54 -16.16 1.84
N GLU A 238 21.97 -16.64 0.68
CA GLU A 238 23.18 -16.15 -0.01
C GLU A 238 22.94 -14.98 -0.97
N LYS A 239 21.70 -14.46 -1.02
CA LYS A 239 21.32 -13.41 -1.96
C LYS A 239 21.40 -12.03 -1.32
N SER A 240 21.88 -11.05 -2.09
CA SER A 240 21.84 -9.65 -1.69
C SER A 240 20.48 -9.00 -2.04
N SER A 241 20.09 -7.99 -1.28
CA SER A 241 18.91 -7.19 -1.54
C SER A 241 19.14 -5.76 -1.03
N PRO A 242 18.79 -4.74 -1.79
CA PRO A 242 18.87 -3.37 -1.31
C PRO A 242 17.77 -3.04 -0.30
N TYR A 243 16.66 -3.80 -0.30
CA TYR A 243 15.52 -3.51 0.56
C TYR A 243 15.81 -3.81 2.04
N LEU A 244 15.31 -2.93 2.91
CA LEU A 244 15.40 -3.11 4.35
C LEU A 244 14.61 -4.34 4.79
N PHE A 245 13.32 -4.40 4.46
CA PHE A 245 12.46 -5.53 4.82
C PHE A 245 12.29 -6.48 3.64
N ILE A 246 12.70 -7.72 3.83
CA ILE A 246 12.71 -8.74 2.79
C ILE A 246 11.82 -9.93 3.10
N ALA A 247 11.28 -10.53 2.06
CA ALA A 247 10.69 -11.85 2.06
C ALA A 247 11.79 -12.91 1.84
N ARG A 248 11.42 -14.17 1.85
CA ARG A 248 12.33 -15.29 1.55
C ARG A 248 13.03 -15.09 0.20
N GLY A 249 14.32 -15.40 0.16
CA GLY A 249 15.12 -15.30 -1.05
C GLY A 249 15.39 -13.86 -1.47
N ALA A 250 15.52 -12.98 -0.48
CA ALA A 250 15.89 -11.57 -0.64
C ALA A 250 14.93 -10.70 -1.48
N ARG A 251 13.70 -11.15 -1.74
CA ARG A 251 12.69 -10.36 -2.44
C ARG A 251 12.16 -9.24 -1.54
N ALA A 252 11.75 -8.12 -2.14
CA ALA A 252 11.00 -7.09 -1.43
C ALA A 252 9.72 -7.66 -0.81
N ILE A 253 9.35 -7.16 0.37
CA ILE A 253 8.06 -7.49 0.98
C ILE A 253 6.92 -6.84 0.19
N THR A 254 5.77 -7.50 0.10
CA THR A 254 4.62 -6.98 -0.65
C THR A 254 3.68 -6.15 0.22
N ARG A 255 2.90 -5.26 -0.38
CA ARG A 255 1.84 -4.51 0.32
C ARG A 255 0.87 -5.44 1.02
N GLN A 256 0.47 -6.53 0.35
CA GLN A 256 -0.43 -7.52 0.92
C GLN A 256 0.15 -8.15 2.19
N ARG A 257 1.47 -8.45 2.20
CA ARG A 257 2.11 -9.00 3.40
C ARG A 257 2.11 -8.01 4.56
N VAL A 258 2.35 -6.71 4.31
CA VAL A 258 2.24 -5.68 5.36
C VAL A 258 0.83 -5.65 5.95
N TRP A 259 -0.20 -5.70 5.12
CA TRP A 259 -1.59 -5.77 5.56
C TRP A 259 -1.87 -7.01 6.42
N GLN A 260 -1.40 -8.18 5.97
CA GLN A 260 -1.52 -9.43 6.73
C GLN A 260 -0.84 -9.31 8.09
N VAL A 261 0.41 -8.81 8.13
CA VAL A 261 1.15 -8.67 9.39
C VAL A 261 0.40 -7.78 10.37
N VAL A 262 -0.08 -6.60 9.94
CA VAL A 262 -0.84 -5.69 10.83
C VAL A 262 -2.14 -6.35 11.32
N ASN A 263 -2.87 -7.01 10.42
CA ASN A 263 -4.11 -7.70 10.75
C ASN A 263 -3.87 -8.86 11.74
N ASP A 264 -2.88 -9.71 11.46
CA ASP A 264 -2.55 -10.86 12.29
C ASP A 264 -2.03 -10.42 13.68
N SER A 265 -1.26 -9.31 13.75
CA SER A 265 -0.79 -8.71 14.99
C SER A 265 -1.92 -8.12 15.84
N SER A 266 -3.06 -7.80 15.23
CA SER A 266 -4.24 -7.29 15.94
C SER A 266 -5.27 -8.35 16.28
N ALA A 267 -4.98 -9.64 16.06
CA ALA A 267 -5.94 -10.73 16.28
C ALA A 267 -6.43 -10.83 17.73
N GLN A 268 -5.65 -10.35 18.70
CA GLN A 268 -6.01 -10.34 20.12
C GLN A 268 -6.84 -9.10 20.54
N LEU A 269 -6.96 -8.11 19.65
CA LEU A 269 -7.75 -6.92 19.91
C LEU A 269 -9.22 -7.16 19.59
N ALA A 270 -10.13 -6.44 20.25
CA ALA A 270 -11.56 -6.49 19.98
C ALA A 270 -11.92 -6.01 18.53
N ARG A 271 -10.97 -5.44 17.82
CA ARG A 271 -11.11 -4.94 16.46
C ARG A 271 -9.85 -5.15 15.64
N HIS A 272 -10.01 -5.42 14.35
CA HIS A 272 -8.87 -5.55 13.45
C HIS A 272 -8.21 -4.19 13.19
N ALA A 273 -6.88 -4.15 13.31
CA ALA A 273 -6.10 -2.99 12.91
C ALA A 273 -5.80 -3.01 11.41
N SER A 274 -5.66 -1.83 10.85
CA SER A 274 -5.18 -1.64 9.48
C SER A 274 -3.92 -0.78 9.45
N PRO A 275 -3.10 -0.86 8.40
CA PRO A 275 -1.95 0.03 8.26
C PRO A 275 -2.31 1.52 8.35
N HIS A 276 -3.45 1.93 7.80
CA HIS A 276 -3.93 3.31 7.91
C HIS A 276 -4.29 3.69 9.35
N MET A 277 -4.91 2.78 10.11
CA MET A 277 -5.21 3.01 11.53
C MET A 277 -3.92 3.18 12.33
N LEU A 278 -2.93 2.31 12.13
CA LEU A 278 -1.65 2.38 12.85
C LEU A 278 -0.92 3.72 12.60
N ARG A 279 -0.88 4.17 11.34
CA ARG A 279 -0.33 5.48 10.98
C ARG A 279 -1.15 6.63 11.59
N HIS A 280 -2.48 6.55 11.54
CA HIS A 280 -3.37 7.56 12.12
C HIS A 280 -3.21 7.62 13.64
N SER A 281 -3.09 6.49 14.30
CA SER A 281 -2.84 6.41 15.74
C SER A 281 -1.54 7.09 16.14
N CYS A 282 -0.46 6.89 15.38
CA CYS A 282 0.78 7.60 15.62
C CYS A 282 0.58 9.12 15.56
N ALA A 283 -0.07 9.62 14.50
CA ALA A 283 -0.33 11.06 14.37
C ALA A 283 -1.20 11.61 15.51
N THR A 284 -2.25 10.87 15.89
CA THR A 284 -3.16 11.23 16.99
C THR A 284 -2.40 11.29 18.32
N HIS A 285 -1.64 10.26 18.64
CA HIS A 285 -0.86 10.20 19.88
C HIS A 285 0.19 11.29 19.98
N MET A 286 0.81 11.68 18.87
CA MET A 286 1.74 12.83 18.87
C MET A 286 1.02 14.12 19.21
N VAL A 287 -0.17 14.37 18.64
CA VAL A 287 -0.98 15.56 18.92
C VAL A 287 -1.47 15.54 20.36
N GLU A 288 -1.96 14.41 20.87
CA GLU A 288 -2.40 14.23 22.25
C GLU A 288 -1.28 14.45 23.25
N ASN A 289 -0.04 14.11 22.88
CA ASN A 289 1.16 14.39 23.66
C ASN A 289 1.69 15.83 23.48
N GLY A 290 0.96 16.70 22.79
CA GLY A 290 1.27 18.13 22.65
C GLY A 290 2.17 18.51 21.47
N ALA A 291 2.41 17.61 20.51
CA ALA A 291 3.10 17.99 19.27
C ALA A 291 2.28 19.01 18.47
N ASP A 292 2.92 20.02 17.92
CA ASP A 292 2.26 20.95 17.03
C ASP A 292 1.85 20.25 15.70
N LEU A 293 0.71 20.66 15.17
CA LEU A 293 0.11 20.03 13.97
C LEU A 293 1.04 20.13 12.74
N ARG A 294 1.82 21.20 12.62
CA ARG A 294 2.73 21.40 11.49
C ARG A 294 3.89 20.41 11.52
N THR A 295 4.45 20.14 12.70
CA THR A 295 5.48 19.10 12.88
C THR A 295 4.92 17.73 12.56
N VAL A 296 3.71 17.39 13.02
CA VAL A 296 3.06 16.11 12.69
C VAL A 296 2.82 16.00 11.19
N GLN A 297 2.36 17.05 10.51
CA GLN A 297 2.19 17.07 9.06
C GLN A 297 3.52 16.87 8.31
N THR A 298 4.62 17.44 8.82
CA THR A 298 5.96 17.25 8.25
C THR A 298 6.40 15.79 8.34
N ILE A 299 6.25 15.15 9.49
CA ILE A 299 6.56 13.72 9.68
C ILE A 299 5.70 12.85 8.77
N LEU A 300 4.41 13.18 8.64
CA LEU A 300 3.50 12.48 7.75
C LEU A 300 3.81 12.69 6.26
N GLY A 301 4.53 13.73 5.88
CA GLY A 301 4.82 14.04 4.48
C GLY A 301 3.57 14.42 3.70
N HIS A 302 2.81 15.40 4.19
CA HIS A 302 1.69 16.00 3.46
C HIS A 302 2.22 16.93 2.36
N ALA A 303 1.71 16.78 1.14
CA ALA A 303 2.30 17.33 -0.09
C ALA A 303 2.27 18.86 -0.22
N ASP A 304 1.44 19.55 0.53
CA ASP A 304 1.28 21.01 0.43
C ASP A 304 2.38 21.82 1.14
N ILE A 305 3.23 21.14 1.91
CA ILE A 305 4.41 21.76 2.50
C ILE A 305 5.61 21.38 1.66
N SER A 306 5.61 21.87 0.41
CA SER A 306 6.74 21.74 -0.49
C SER A 306 7.82 22.74 -0.13
N THR A 307 8.53 22.47 0.92
CA THR A 307 9.87 22.98 1.05
C THR A 307 10.80 21.78 0.94
N THR A 308 11.61 21.76 -0.09
CA THR A 308 12.94 21.18 -0.03
C THR A 308 13.62 21.94 1.12
N GLN A 309 13.24 21.60 2.35
CA GLN A 309 13.97 22.08 3.50
C GLN A 309 15.34 21.47 3.33
N ILE A 310 16.30 22.32 3.03
CA ILE A 310 17.72 21.99 3.18
C ILE A 310 17.80 21.42 4.59
N TYR A 311 18.05 20.09 4.67
CA TYR A 311 18.15 19.37 5.95
C TYR A 311 19.41 19.82 6.67
N THR A 312 19.31 20.96 7.34
CA THR A 312 20.37 21.48 8.20
C THR A 312 20.41 20.68 9.49
N HIS A 313 21.55 20.55 10.12
CA HIS A 313 21.68 19.93 11.45
C HIS A 313 20.69 20.52 12.46
N LEU A 314 20.44 21.82 12.40
CA LEU A 314 19.45 22.52 13.24
C LEU A 314 18.00 22.03 13.03
N ALA A 315 17.61 21.73 11.78
CA ALA A 315 16.29 21.20 11.48
C ALA A 315 16.14 19.76 11.99
N LEU A 316 17.21 18.95 11.90
CA LEU A 316 17.25 17.59 12.45
C LEU A 316 17.16 17.58 13.97
N ASP A 317 17.91 18.45 14.65
CA ASP A 317 17.90 18.54 16.11
C ASP A 317 16.53 18.98 16.63
N ARG A 318 15.89 19.94 15.96
CA ARG A 318 14.51 20.34 16.28
C ARG A 318 13.53 19.19 16.10
N LEU A 319 13.61 18.47 14.97
CA LEU A 319 12.73 17.34 14.68
C LEU A 319 12.93 16.20 15.69
N ASN A 320 14.18 15.88 16.01
CA ASN A 320 14.53 14.89 17.03
C ASN A 320 14.04 15.30 18.43
N ARG A 321 14.10 16.58 18.79
CA ARG A 321 13.59 17.09 20.07
C ARG A 321 12.08 16.89 20.16
N VAL A 322 11.34 17.38 19.18
CA VAL A 322 9.87 17.23 19.14
C VAL A 322 9.48 15.75 19.13
N TYR A 323 10.19 14.92 18.37
CA TYR A 323 9.96 13.48 18.37
C TYR A 323 10.18 12.86 19.75
N LYS A 324 11.29 13.18 20.44
CA LYS A 324 11.59 12.68 21.79
C LYS A 324 10.55 13.13 22.82
N GLU A 325 10.05 14.35 22.72
CA GLU A 325 9.09 14.92 23.67
C GLU A 325 7.67 14.36 23.47
N HIS A 326 7.25 14.21 22.23
CA HIS A 326 5.83 13.98 21.91
C HIS A 326 5.51 12.62 21.27
N HIS A 327 6.49 11.96 20.66
CA HIS A 327 6.24 10.65 20.07
C HIS A 327 6.20 9.57 21.16
N PRO A 328 5.20 8.63 21.16
CA PRO A 328 5.14 7.56 22.17
C PRO A 328 6.39 6.68 22.23
N ARG A 329 7.09 6.52 21.10
CA ARG A 329 8.38 5.81 21.02
C ARG A 329 9.60 6.73 21.17
N GLY A 330 9.41 8.01 21.45
CA GLY A 330 10.49 8.98 21.68
C GLY A 330 11.05 8.92 23.10
N LYS A 331 10.21 8.57 24.08
CA LYS A 331 10.62 8.48 25.50
C LYS A 331 11.29 7.13 25.74
N GLN A 332 12.34 7.12 26.56
CA GLN A 332 12.87 5.87 27.13
C GLN A 332 11.78 5.24 28.01
N ARG A 333 11.59 3.92 27.90
CA ARG A 333 10.92 3.22 29.00
C ARG A 333 11.72 3.53 30.26
N ALA A 334 11.11 4.18 31.23
CA ALA A 334 11.66 4.17 32.58
C ALA A 334 11.87 2.72 32.96
N ASP A 335 13.11 2.36 33.29
CA ASP A 335 13.44 1.07 33.84
C ASP A 335 12.43 0.76 34.96
N SER A 336 11.65 -0.27 34.77
CA SER A 336 10.92 -0.89 35.86
C SER A 336 11.96 -1.63 36.72
N SER A 337 12.71 -0.85 37.47
CA SER A 337 13.51 -1.39 38.57
C SER A 337 12.52 -2.06 39.52
N PRO A 338 12.74 -3.32 39.93
CA PRO A 338 11.90 -3.96 40.92
C PRO A 338 11.95 -3.15 42.21
N THR A 339 10.79 -2.67 42.65
CA THR A 339 10.60 -2.06 43.97
C THR A 339 11.27 -2.94 45.01
N LYS A 340 12.33 -2.43 45.64
CA LYS A 340 12.90 -3.08 46.81
C LYS A 340 11.80 -3.20 47.85
N VAL A 341 11.39 -4.40 48.10
CA VAL A 341 10.58 -4.77 49.27
C VAL A 341 11.44 -4.42 50.49
N GLY A 342 11.02 -3.39 51.21
CA GLY A 342 11.67 -3.00 52.47
C GLY A 342 11.58 -4.15 53.46
N GLU A 343 12.73 -4.57 53.93
CA GLU A 343 12.88 -5.27 55.19
C GLU A 343 12.42 -4.35 56.30
N GLU A 344 11.21 -4.53 56.81
CA GLU A 344 10.87 -4.08 58.15
C GLU A 344 11.45 -5.09 59.12
N GLY A 345 12.54 -4.66 59.75
CA GLY A 345 13.19 -5.36 60.84
C GLY A 345 12.32 -5.37 62.11
N GLU A 346 12.27 -6.50 62.70
CA GLU A 346 11.89 -6.70 64.12
C GLU A 346 12.62 -5.73 65.06
N LYS A 347 11.85 -5.10 65.87
CA LYS A 347 12.16 -4.96 67.33
C LYS A 347 10.88 -4.75 68.12
#